data_b1868bb2d77d65e3f458474d43b8b4c5
#
_entry.id   b1868bb2d77d65e3f458474d43b8b4c5
#
_cell.length_a   1.000
_cell.length_b   1.000
_cell.length_c   1.000
_cell.angle_alpha   90.00
_cell.angle_beta   90.00
_cell.angle_gamma   90.00
#
_symmetry.space_group_name_H-M   'P 1'
#
loop_
_entity.id
_entity.type
_entity.pdbx_description
1 polymer ?
#
loop_
_entity_poly.entity_id
_entity_poly.type
_entity_poly.pdbx_seq_one_letter_code
_entity_poly.pdbx_strand_id
1 'polypeptide(L)'
;MRVRGGCAILWRQQGVSQIGTSPGRRTIVSDLSLAEQRLLDEFARNLESTGVYRAARRSRVPVARAREIVADLERQGVLVASATSELGGADGVYWDRLGADAKGRGAVLSQAVLAVHGVSALAQEAALWLAEAGVGTILSTRSPQDGGLAPLLSARFPALRTRAPLRTRPDVMVTVDAHVVEPLLARRLAQEDVVHLPVVVGEAGVRIGPVLNA
;
A
#
# COMPACT_ATOMS: atom_id res chain seq x y z
N MET A 1 1.92 6.22 -20.10
CA MET A 1 2.09 7.15 -18.96
C MET A 1 0.78 7.33 -18.23
N ARG A 2 0.80 7.53 -16.93
CA ARG A 2 -0.38 7.80 -16.10
C ARG A 2 -0.01 8.70 -14.93
N VAL A 3 -1.02 9.34 -14.36
CA VAL A 3 -0.84 10.05 -13.08
C VAL A 3 -0.57 9.03 -11.98
N ARG A 4 0.47 9.26 -11.20
CA ARG A 4 0.91 8.39 -10.10
C ARG A 4 -0.26 8.06 -9.16
N GLY A 5 -0.51 6.76 -8.96
CA GLY A 5 -1.57 6.24 -8.09
C GLY A 5 -2.96 6.78 -8.35
N GLY A 6 -3.26 7.25 -9.57
CA GLY A 6 -4.55 7.84 -9.87
C GLY A 6 -4.88 9.06 -9.01
N CYS A 7 -3.86 9.84 -8.60
CA CYS A 7 -4.08 11.04 -7.81
C CYS A 7 -5.01 12.02 -8.51
N ALA A 8 -5.93 12.62 -7.76
CA ALA A 8 -6.86 13.62 -8.28
C ALA A 8 -6.10 14.87 -8.75
N ILE A 9 -6.55 15.45 -9.85
CA ILE A 9 -6.13 16.78 -10.31
C ILE A 9 -7.25 17.76 -9.97
N LEU A 10 -6.90 18.79 -9.23
CA LEU A 10 -7.84 19.76 -8.68
C LEU A 10 -7.46 21.16 -9.12
N TRP A 11 -8.42 21.93 -9.55
CA TRP A 11 -8.25 23.36 -9.82
C TRP A 11 -8.35 24.11 -8.48
N ARG A 12 -7.30 24.80 -8.11
CA ARG A 12 -7.32 25.67 -6.91
C ARG A 12 -7.86 27.05 -7.25
N GLN A 13 -7.42 27.56 -8.38
CA GLN A 13 -7.84 28.84 -9.00
C GLN A 13 -7.41 28.83 -10.45
N GLN A 14 -7.78 29.85 -11.20
CA GLN A 14 -7.32 30.05 -12.56
C GLN A 14 -5.77 30.13 -12.58
N GLY A 15 -5.15 29.34 -13.41
CA GLY A 15 -3.69 29.26 -13.53
C GLY A 15 -3.00 28.37 -12.51
N VAL A 16 -3.72 27.78 -11.54
CA VAL A 16 -3.13 26.93 -10.50
C VAL A 16 -3.89 25.63 -10.36
N SER A 17 -3.20 24.53 -10.60
CA SER A 17 -3.72 23.17 -10.39
C SER A 17 -2.92 22.45 -9.29
N GLN A 18 -3.59 21.56 -8.57
CA GLN A 18 -3.00 20.71 -7.57
C GLN A 18 -3.19 19.24 -7.96
N ILE A 19 -2.14 18.45 -7.86
CA ILE A 19 -2.15 17.01 -8.11
C ILE A 19 -1.91 16.29 -6.79
N GLY A 20 -2.89 15.47 -6.39
CA GLY A 20 -2.91 14.82 -5.09
C GLY A 20 -3.45 15.70 -3.97
N THR A 21 -3.97 15.05 -2.92
CA THR A 21 -4.61 15.70 -1.76
C THR A 21 -3.85 15.52 -0.46
N SER A 22 -2.95 14.53 -0.39
CA SER A 22 -2.22 14.19 0.83
C SER A 22 -1.19 15.27 1.19
N PRO A 23 -1.17 15.76 2.43
CA PRO A 23 -0.15 16.69 2.90
C PRO A 23 1.26 16.14 2.66
N GLY A 24 2.19 17.01 2.24
CA GLY A 24 3.58 16.61 1.94
C GLY A 24 3.81 15.81 0.66
N ARG A 25 2.74 15.39 -0.04
CA ARG A 25 2.82 14.61 -1.29
C ARG A 25 2.05 15.22 -2.46
N ARG A 26 1.41 16.35 -2.23
CA ARG A 26 0.74 17.13 -3.27
C ARG A 26 1.75 17.91 -4.09
N THR A 27 1.53 17.99 -5.39
CA THR A 27 2.26 18.88 -6.29
C THR A 27 1.36 20.02 -6.71
N ILE A 28 1.86 21.25 -6.64
CA ILE A 28 1.16 22.45 -7.10
C ILE A 28 1.86 22.92 -8.37
N VAL A 29 1.08 23.07 -9.43
CA VAL A 29 1.55 23.59 -10.72
C VAL A 29 0.90 24.95 -10.91
N SER A 30 1.72 26.00 -11.01
CA SER A 30 1.30 27.40 -11.21
C SER A 30 1.60 27.88 -12.63
N ASP A 31 1.18 29.10 -12.91
CA ASP A 31 1.42 29.80 -14.18
C ASP A 31 0.88 29.09 -15.41
N LEU A 32 -0.22 28.36 -15.22
CA LEU A 32 -0.91 27.65 -16.28
C LEU A 32 -1.95 28.53 -16.98
N SER A 33 -1.99 28.49 -18.29
CA SER A 33 -3.16 28.96 -19.02
C SER A 33 -4.36 28.05 -18.77
N LEU A 34 -5.56 28.53 -19.05
CA LEU A 34 -6.78 27.73 -18.97
C LEU A 34 -6.71 26.47 -19.84
N ALA A 35 -6.06 26.57 -21.00
CA ALA A 35 -5.85 25.44 -21.91
C ALA A 35 -4.92 24.38 -21.27
N GLU A 36 -3.87 24.81 -20.59
CA GLU A 36 -2.95 23.92 -19.89
C GLU A 36 -3.59 23.27 -18.66
N GLN A 37 -4.45 23.96 -17.92
CA GLN A 37 -5.23 23.34 -16.86
C GLN A 37 -6.14 22.23 -17.40
N ARG A 38 -6.81 22.46 -18.54
CA ARG A 38 -7.60 21.42 -19.23
C ARG A 38 -6.73 20.27 -19.74
N LEU A 39 -5.49 20.53 -20.13
CA LEU A 39 -4.53 19.48 -20.50
C LEU A 39 -4.24 18.57 -19.31
N LEU A 40 -4.05 19.12 -18.12
CA LEU A 40 -3.86 18.32 -16.90
C LEU A 40 -5.10 17.44 -16.63
N ASP A 41 -6.31 17.94 -16.81
CA ASP A 41 -7.54 17.13 -16.65
C ASP A 41 -7.60 15.95 -17.64
N GLU A 42 -7.10 16.12 -18.85
CA GLU A 42 -6.99 15.02 -19.82
C GLU A 42 -6.02 13.94 -19.34
N PHE A 43 -4.97 14.32 -18.60
CA PHE A 43 -4.02 13.36 -18.01
C PHE A 43 -4.66 12.52 -16.89
N ALA A 44 -5.59 13.09 -16.15
CA ALA A 44 -6.35 12.36 -15.12
C ALA A 44 -7.26 11.28 -15.72
N ARG A 45 -7.74 11.48 -16.96
CA ARG A 45 -8.69 10.60 -17.63
C ARG A 45 -8.08 9.40 -18.34
N ASN A 46 -6.81 9.18 -18.29
CA ASN A 46 -6.07 8.08 -18.88
C ASN A 46 -5.23 8.46 -20.11
N LEU A 47 -3.99 8.81 -19.85
CA LEU A 47 -3.02 9.16 -20.87
C LEU A 47 -2.61 7.97 -21.77
N GLU A 48 -2.79 6.74 -21.27
CA GLU A 48 -2.35 5.52 -21.97
C GLU A 48 -3.04 5.33 -23.32
N SER A 49 -4.35 5.54 -23.35
CA SER A 49 -5.14 5.36 -24.57
C SER A 49 -5.11 6.55 -25.51
N THR A 50 -4.78 7.74 -25.00
CA THR A 50 -4.96 8.99 -25.76
C THR A 50 -3.65 9.57 -26.27
N GLY A 51 -2.54 9.33 -25.57
CA GLY A 51 -1.24 9.93 -25.88
C GLY A 51 -1.21 11.46 -25.71
N VAL A 52 -0.03 11.99 -25.46
CA VAL A 52 0.20 13.44 -25.25
C VAL A 52 -0.31 14.28 -26.43
N TYR A 53 -0.16 13.80 -27.65
CA TYR A 53 -0.59 14.51 -28.87
C TYR A 53 -2.12 14.74 -28.89
N ARG A 54 -2.91 13.72 -28.58
CA ARG A 54 -4.38 13.84 -28.57
C ARG A 54 -4.87 14.72 -27.43
N ALA A 55 -4.25 14.59 -26.24
CA ALA A 55 -4.55 15.45 -25.10
C ALA A 55 -4.27 16.92 -25.41
N ALA A 56 -3.11 17.22 -26.01
CA ALA A 56 -2.74 18.56 -26.45
C ALA A 56 -3.75 19.16 -27.45
N ARG A 57 -4.15 18.37 -28.44
CA ARG A 57 -5.17 18.82 -29.43
C ARG A 57 -6.52 19.12 -28.78
N ARG A 58 -7.02 18.25 -27.89
CA ARG A 58 -8.30 18.46 -27.20
C ARG A 58 -8.26 19.70 -26.31
N SER A 59 -7.16 19.94 -25.67
CA SER A 59 -6.98 21.08 -24.77
C SER A 59 -6.55 22.37 -25.50
N ARG A 60 -6.30 22.28 -26.79
CA ARG A 60 -5.80 23.40 -27.61
C ARG A 60 -4.45 23.96 -27.14
N VAL A 61 -3.58 23.09 -26.63
CA VAL A 61 -2.21 23.42 -26.22
C VAL A 61 -1.25 23.02 -27.34
N PRO A 62 -0.26 23.84 -27.70
CA PRO A 62 0.79 23.45 -28.62
C PRO A 62 1.50 22.17 -28.18
N VAL A 63 1.75 21.25 -29.10
CA VAL A 63 2.33 19.93 -28.77
C VAL A 63 3.71 20.05 -28.10
N ALA A 64 4.52 21.02 -28.52
CA ALA A 64 5.82 21.31 -27.88
C ALA A 64 5.62 21.65 -26.39
N ARG A 65 4.70 22.56 -26.09
CA ARG A 65 4.38 22.99 -24.73
C ARG A 65 3.78 21.85 -23.88
N ALA A 66 2.92 21.03 -24.46
CA ALA A 66 2.39 19.86 -23.77
C ALA A 66 3.48 18.85 -23.41
N ARG A 67 4.50 18.67 -24.26
CA ARG A 67 5.66 17.83 -23.95
C ARG A 67 6.53 18.40 -22.82
N GLU A 68 6.71 19.72 -22.79
CA GLU A 68 7.43 20.39 -21.68
C GLU A 68 6.71 20.12 -20.34
N ILE A 69 5.39 20.33 -20.30
CA ILE A 69 4.59 20.07 -19.10
C ILE A 69 4.69 18.59 -18.68
N VAL A 70 4.62 17.67 -19.63
CA VAL A 70 4.79 16.23 -19.36
C VAL A 70 6.17 15.96 -18.76
N ALA A 71 7.24 16.47 -19.36
CA ALA A 71 8.60 16.27 -18.89
C ALA A 71 8.80 16.85 -17.47
N ASP A 72 8.19 18.00 -17.17
CA ASP A 72 8.21 18.59 -15.84
C ASP A 72 7.51 17.71 -14.80
N LEU A 73 6.33 17.21 -15.13
CA LEU A 73 5.55 16.33 -14.27
C LEU A 73 6.22 14.96 -14.08
N GLU A 74 6.94 14.45 -15.07
CA GLU A 74 7.76 13.23 -14.95
C GLU A 74 8.95 13.46 -14.01
N ARG A 75 9.68 14.57 -14.17
CA ARG A 75 10.79 14.92 -13.25
C ARG A 75 10.32 15.06 -11.81
N GLN A 76 9.11 15.55 -11.59
CA GLN A 76 8.50 15.65 -10.26
C GLN A 76 7.89 14.33 -9.77
N GLY A 77 7.95 13.25 -10.56
CA GLY A 77 7.38 11.96 -10.23
C GLY A 77 5.84 11.96 -10.14
N VAL A 78 5.18 12.92 -10.78
CA VAL A 78 3.71 13.01 -10.86
C VAL A 78 3.17 12.16 -11.99
N LEU A 79 3.82 12.18 -13.14
CA LEU A 79 3.58 11.25 -14.23
C LEU A 79 4.60 10.12 -14.17
N VAL A 80 4.11 8.90 -14.26
CA VAL A 80 4.92 7.69 -14.21
C VAL A 80 4.66 6.81 -15.43
N ALA A 81 5.64 6.00 -15.81
CA ALA A 81 5.45 5.02 -16.85
C ALA A 81 4.29 4.09 -16.49
N SER A 82 3.52 3.69 -17.52
CA SER A 82 2.47 2.68 -17.36
C SER A 82 3.08 1.29 -17.23
N ALA A 83 3.87 1.07 -16.19
CA ALA A 83 4.15 -0.28 -15.79
C ALA A 83 2.86 -0.82 -15.19
N THR A 84 2.32 -1.89 -15.76
CA THR A 84 1.32 -2.70 -15.09
C THR A 84 1.92 -3.11 -13.75
N SER A 85 1.42 -2.52 -12.67
CA SER A 85 1.77 -2.97 -11.33
C SER A 85 1.38 -4.45 -11.27
N GLU A 86 2.36 -5.34 -11.11
CA GLU A 86 2.08 -6.78 -10.90
C GLU A 86 1.32 -6.99 -9.59
N LEU A 87 1.37 -6.02 -8.68
CA LEU A 87 0.46 -5.88 -7.57
C LEU A 87 -0.84 -5.27 -8.10
N GLY A 88 -1.81 -6.12 -8.38
CA GLY A 88 -3.17 -5.70 -8.69
C GLY A 88 -3.85 -5.02 -7.51
N GLY A 89 -4.96 -4.31 -7.78
CA GLY A 89 -5.85 -3.82 -6.73
C GLY A 89 -5.35 -2.58 -5.97
N ALA A 90 -5.89 -2.43 -4.76
CA ALA A 90 -5.71 -1.24 -3.92
C ALA A 90 -4.27 -1.02 -3.47
N ASP A 91 -3.53 -2.11 -3.21
CA ASP A 91 -2.16 -2.04 -2.71
C ASP A 91 -1.19 -1.49 -3.77
N GLY A 92 -1.34 -1.90 -5.03
CA GLY A 92 -0.57 -1.34 -6.13
C GLY A 92 -0.79 0.17 -6.26
N VAL A 93 -2.04 0.62 -6.17
CA VAL A 93 -2.40 2.05 -6.17
C VAL A 93 -1.81 2.77 -4.96
N TYR A 94 -1.86 2.17 -3.78
CA TYR A 94 -1.31 2.74 -2.55
C TYR A 94 0.20 2.96 -2.65
N TRP A 95 0.96 1.94 -3.01
CA TRP A 95 2.42 2.03 -3.15
C TRP A 95 2.83 3.00 -4.24
N ASP A 96 2.12 3.01 -5.35
CA ASP A 96 2.34 3.97 -6.44
C ASP A 96 2.12 5.43 -5.97
N ARG A 97 1.07 5.70 -5.18
CA ARG A 97 0.85 7.02 -4.55
C ARG A 97 1.99 7.43 -3.63
N LEU A 98 2.60 6.48 -2.96
CA LEU A 98 3.76 6.73 -2.12
C LEU A 98 5.06 6.95 -2.91
N GLY A 99 5.06 6.74 -4.23
CA GLY A 99 6.25 6.78 -5.07
C GLY A 99 7.21 5.64 -4.73
N ALA A 100 6.70 4.55 -4.15
CA ALA A 100 7.46 3.38 -3.82
C ALA A 100 7.42 2.36 -4.96
N ASP A 101 8.47 1.55 -5.07
CA ASP A 101 8.49 0.42 -5.99
C ASP A 101 7.51 -0.67 -5.53
N ALA A 102 6.31 -0.67 -6.11
CA ALA A 102 5.26 -1.62 -5.79
C ALA A 102 5.69 -3.07 -6.08
N LYS A 103 6.46 -3.30 -7.16
CA LYS A 103 6.96 -4.63 -7.53
C LYS A 103 7.97 -5.14 -6.53
N GLY A 104 8.97 -4.33 -6.18
CA GLY A 104 9.94 -4.68 -5.15
C GLY A 104 9.29 -4.96 -3.79
N ARG A 105 8.28 -4.17 -3.41
CA ARG A 105 7.52 -4.40 -2.17
C ARG A 105 6.74 -5.71 -2.20
N GLY A 106 6.09 -6.04 -3.31
CA GLY A 106 5.41 -7.32 -3.48
C GLY A 106 6.36 -8.51 -3.38
N ALA A 107 7.54 -8.42 -3.99
CA ALA A 107 8.57 -9.45 -3.89
C ALA A 107 9.05 -9.65 -2.44
N VAL A 108 9.26 -8.57 -1.69
CA VAL A 108 9.61 -8.65 -0.26
C VAL A 108 8.49 -9.31 0.54
N LEU A 109 7.23 -8.90 0.36
CA LEU A 109 6.08 -9.49 1.05
C LEU A 109 5.92 -10.97 0.75
N SER A 110 6.11 -11.40 -0.49
CA SER A 110 6.00 -12.81 -0.89
C SER A 110 7.06 -13.72 -0.27
N GLN A 111 8.16 -13.16 0.20
CA GLN A 111 9.22 -13.87 0.92
C GLN A 111 9.07 -13.76 2.45
N ALA A 112 8.30 -12.79 2.93
CA ALA A 112 8.15 -12.52 4.35
C ALA A 112 7.48 -13.68 5.10
N VAL A 113 7.93 -13.88 6.32
CA VAL A 113 7.36 -14.81 7.30
C VAL A 113 6.73 -14.00 8.42
N LEU A 114 5.42 -13.97 8.49
CA LEU A 114 4.69 -13.31 9.57
C LEU A 114 4.12 -14.34 10.54
N ALA A 115 4.05 -13.99 11.80
CA ALA A 115 3.31 -14.75 12.79
C ALA A 115 2.11 -13.96 13.28
N VAL A 116 0.96 -14.61 13.44
CA VAL A 116 -0.23 -14.01 14.05
C VAL A 116 -0.55 -14.74 15.34
N HIS A 117 -0.58 -14.00 16.45
CA HIS A 117 -0.96 -14.47 17.76
C HIS A 117 -2.34 -13.93 18.12
N GLY A 118 -3.27 -14.82 18.45
CA GLY A 118 -4.64 -14.49 18.80
C GLY A 118 -5.63 -15.47 18.19
N VAL A 119 -6.84 -15.56 18.78
CA VAL A 119 -7.92 -16.46 18.33
C VAL A 119 -9.21 -15.70 17.99
N SER A 120 -9.23 -14.40 18.19
CA SER A 120 -10.40 -13.57 17.92
C SER A 120 -10.70 -13.48 16.43
N ALA A 121 -11.93 -13.14 16.08
CA ALA A 121 -12.32 -12.87 14.71
C ALA A 121 -11.41 -11.78 14.07
N LEU A 122 -10.99 -10.79 14.85
CA LEU A 122 -10.06 -9.76 14.38
C LEU A 122 -8.67 -10.34 14.01
N ALA A 123 -8.16 -11.32 14.77
CA ALA A 123 -6.92 -12.00 14.42
C ALA A 123 -7.05 -12.79 13.12
N GLN A 124 -8.21 -13.42 12.90
CA GLN A 124 -8.51 -14.13 11.65
C GLN A 124 -8.57 -13.16 10.46
N GLU A 125 -9.29 -12.06 10.60
CA GLU A 125 -9.39 -11.04 9.55
C GLU A 125 -8.03 -10.40 9.25
N ALA A 126 -7.24 -10.08 10.26
CA ALA A 126 -5.89 -9.55 10.08
C ALA A 126 -5.01 -10.54 9.27
N ALA A 127 -5.07 -11.82 9.59
CA ALA A 127 -4.34 -12.84 8.85
C ALA A 127 -4.81 -12.97 7.39
N LEU A 128 -6.12 -12.89 7.14
CA LEU A 128 -6.68 -12.90 5.79
C LEU A 128 -6.21 -11.69 4.97
N TRP A 129 -6.24 -10.49 5.54
CA TRP A 129 -5.76 -9.28 4.86
C TRP A 129 -4.25 -9.32 4.57
N LEU A 130 -3.45 -9.87 5.48
CA LEU A 130 -2.02 -10.07 5.24
C LEU A 130 -1.78 -11.06 4.09
N ALA A 131 -2.58 -12.12 4.00
CA ALA A 131 -2.52 -13.05 2.89
C ALA A 131 -2.95 -12.41 1.56
N GLU A 132 -4.03 -11.62 1.56
CA GLU A 132 -4.47 -10.85 0.39
C GLU A 132 -3.43 -9.81 -0.06
N ALA A 133 -2.68 -9.22 0.88
CA ALA A 133 -1.58 -8.30 0.59
C ALA A 133 -0.35 -9.01 -0.04
N GLY A 134 -0.33 -10.33 -0.08
CA GLY A 134 0.72 -11.11 -0.74
C GLY A 134 1.84 -11.59 0.17
N VAL A 135 1.61 -11.67 1.48
CA VAL A 135 2.57 -12.29 2.41
C VAL A 135 2.78 -13.77 2.07
N GLY A 136 4.04 -14.19 1.97
CA GLY A 136 4.37 -15.53 1.51
C GLY A 136 4.19 -16.63 2.55
N THR A 137 4.34 -16.31 3.83
CA THR A 137 4.17 -17.27 4.94
C THR A 137 3.48 -16.62 6.13
N ILE A 138 2.39 -17.22 6.60
CA ILE A 138 1.69 -16.78 7.83
C ILE A 138 1.63 -17.94 8.81
N LEU A 139 2.31 -17.78 9.95
CA LEU A 139 2.36 -18.76 11.02
C LEU A 139 1.31 -18.41 12.09
N SER A 140 0.54 -19.40 12.52
CA SER A 140 -0.28 -19.31 13.72
C SER A 140 0.55 -19.76 14.92
N THR A 141 0.58 -18.97 15.98
CA THR A 141 1.27 -19.33 17.21
C THR A 141 0.44 -20.23 18.13
N ARG A 142 -0.83 -20.49 17.77
CA ARG A 142 -1.71 -21.38 18.52
C ARG A 142 -1.89 -22.74 17.84
N SER A 143 -2.21 -23.75 18.68
CA SER A 143 -2.43 -25.12 18.21
C SER A 143 -3.57 -25.21 17.19
N PRO A 144 -3.46 -26.08 16.18
CA PRO A 144 -4.58 -26.39 15.26
C PRO A 144 -5.86 -26.86 16.00
N GLN A 145 -5.72 -27.42 17.19
CA GLN A 145 -6.84 -27.92 18.01
C GLN A 145 -7.71 -26.78 18.57
N ASP A 146 -7.15 -25.55 18.67
CA ASP A 146 -7.86 -24.37 19.18
C ASP A 146 -8.57 -23.57 18.06
N GLY A 147 -8.90 -24.16 16.92
CA GLY A 147 -9.48 -23.45 15.77
C GLY A 147 -8.47 -22.57 15.03
N GLY A 148 -7.22 -23.04 14.95
CA GLY A 148 -6.09 -22.29 14.41
C GLY A 148 -6.33 -21.68 13.02
N LEU A 149 -5.65 -20.59 12.73
CA LEU A 149 -5.73 -19.84 11.47
C LEU A 149 -5.31 -20.65 10.24
N ALA A 150 -4.46 -21.65 10.40
CA ALA A 150 -3.86 -22.40 9.29
C ALA A 150 -4.90 -23.09 8.37
N PRO A 151 -5.96 -23.79 8.88
CA PRO A 151 -6.98 -24.35 8.01
C PRO A 151 -7.75 -23.31 7.21
N LEU A 152 -8.12 -22.19 7.84
CA LEU A 152 -8.83 -21.09 7.21
C LEU A 152 -8.01 -20.48 6.06
N LEU A 153 -6.74 -20.20 6.34
CA LEU A 153 -5.81 -19.62 5.37
C LEU A 153 -5.53 -20.57 4.20
N SER A 154 -5.29 -21.85 4.48
CA SER A 154 -5.01 -22.84 3.44
C SER A 154 -6.21 -23.08 2.52
N ALA A 155 -7.43 -22.99 3.05
CA ALA A 155 -8.65 -23.15 2.24
C ALA A 155 -8.84 -21.96 1.26
N ARG A 156 -8.53 -20.74 1.71
CA ARG A 156 -8.75 -19.52 0.91
C ARG A 156 -7.55 -19.15 0.03
N PHE A 157 -6.34 -19.46 0.49
CA PHE A 157 -5.08 -19.13 -0.20
C PHE A 157 -4.19 -20.37 -0.34
N PRO A 158 -4.43 -21.23 -1.33
CA PRO A 158 -3.68 -22.50 -1.48
C PRO A 158 -2.17 -22.33 -1.67
N ALA A 159 -1.72 -21.21 -2.21
CA ALA A 159 -0.31 -20.91 -2.42
C ALA A 159 0.39 -20.36 -1.17
N LEU A 160 -0.36 -19.94 -0.14
CA LEU A 160 0.18 -19.40 1.10
C LEU A 160 0.80 -20.53 1.93
N ARG A 161 1.99 -20.31 2.44
CA ARG A 161 2.61 -21.23 3.40
C ARG A 161 2.09 -20.93 4.81
N THR A 162 1.51 -21.94 5.46
CA THR A 162 1.03 -21.85 6.84
C THR A 162 1.90 -22.62 7.82
N ARG A 163 3.01 -23.17 7.34
CA ARG A 163 4.02 -23.90 8.11
C ARG A 163 5.42 -23.46 7.71
N ALA A 164 6.35 -23.51 8.64
CA ALA A 164 7.76 -23.26 8.41
C ALA A 164 8.61 -24.30 9.20
N PRO A 165 9.89 -24.47 8.85
CA PRO A 165 10.79 -25.30 9.63
C PRO A 165 10.80 -24.91 11.10
N LEU A 166 11.04 -25.91 11.99
CA LEU A 166 11.24 -25.65 13.42
C LEU A 166 12.33 -24.59 13.62
N ARG A 167 12.10 -23.63 14.49
CA ARG A 167 12.97 -22.48 14.77
C ARG A 167 12.98 -21.38 13.70
N THR A 168 12.07 -21.39 12.71
CA THR A 168 11.93 -20.23 11.84
C THR A 168 11.49 -19.03 12.68
N ARG A 169 12.31 -17.97 12.66
CA ARG A 169 11.99 -16.71 13.28
C ARG A 169 11.09 -15.92 12.34
N PRO A 170 9.93 -15.42 12.76
CA PRO A 170 9.13 -14.53 11.92
C PRO A 170 9.82 -13.17 11.78
N ASP A 171 9.67 -12.55 10.61
CA ASP A 171 10.13 -11.18 10.37
C ASP A 171 9.31 -10.17 11.20
N VAL A 172 8.02 -10.44 11.37
CA VAL A 172 7.12 -9.65 12.20
C VAL A 172 6.09 -10.57 12.87
N MET A 173 5.79 -10.29 14.14
CA MET A 173 4.64 -10.89 14.84
C MET A 173 3.54 -9.86 15.05
N VAL A 174 2.33 -10.17 14.63
CA VAL A 174 1.12 -9.41 14.97
C VAL A 174 0.46 -10.10 16.16
N THR A 175 0.35 -9.40 17.29
CA THR A 175 -0.40 -9.91 18.45
C THR A 175 -1.76 -9.25 18.52
N VAL A 176 -2.82 -10.04 18.72
CA VAL A 176 -4.20 -9.53 18.85
C VAL A 176 -4.73 -9.97 20.19
N ASP A 177 -4.73 -9.04 21.14
CA ASP A 177 -5.07 -9.25 22.53
C ASP A 177 -6.32 -8.47 22.93
N ALA A 178 -7.04 -8.95 23.95
CA ALA A 178 -8.15 -8.23 24.56
C ALA A 178 -7.64 -7.41 25.75
N HIS A 179 -8.06 -6.13 25.80
CA HIS A 179 -7.80 -5.18 26.88
C HIS A 179 -6.35 -4.75 27.05
N VAL A 180 -5.39 -5.68 27.05
CA VAL A 180 -3.96 -5.41 27.28
C VAL A 180 -3.11 -6.43 26.52
N VAL A 181 -1.95 -6.01 26.07
CA VAL A 181 -0.93 -6.92 25.51
C VAL A 181 -0.48 -7.92 26.59
N GLU A 182 -0.37 -9.19 26.25
CA GLU A 182 0.14 -10.22 27.19
C GLU A 182 1.58 -9.90 27.62
N PRO A 183 1.85 -9.56 28.90
CA PRO A 183 3.17 -9.05 29.31
C PRO A 183 4.30 -10.06 29.14
N LEU A 184 4.02 -11.35 29.34
CA LEU A 184 5.03 -12.40 29.19
C LEU A 184 5.43 -12.60 27.75
N LEU A 185 4.46 -12.56 26.84
CA LEU A 185 4.70 -12.63 25.40
C LEU A 185 5.50 -11.41 24.93
N ALA A 186 5.08 -10.20 25.32
CA ALA A 186 5.78 -8.97 24.95
C ALA A 186 7.25 -8.97 25.42
N ARG A 187 7.50 -9.39 26.67
CA ARG A 187 8.86 -9.53 27.21
C ARG A 187 9.69 -10.54 26.43
N ARG A 188 9.10 -11.69 26.07
CA ARG A 188 9.80 -12.70 25.30
C ARG A 188 10.14 -12.20 23.90
N LEU A 189 9.21 -11.54 23.22
CA LEU A 189 9.44 -10.99 21.89
C LEU A 189 10.58 -9.94 21.90
N ALA A 190 10.61 -9.09 22.92
CA ALA A 190 11.69 -8.14 23.10
C ALA A 190 13.03 -8.83 23.39
N GLN A 191 13.06 -9.87 24.23
CA GLN A 191 14.29 -10.63 24.52
C GLN A 191 14.81 -11.40 23.31
N GLU A 192 13.92 -11.89 22.46
CA GLU A 192 14.25 -12.59 21.22
C GLU A 192 14.46 -11.61 20.03
N ASP A 193 14.38 -10.30 20.28
CA ASP A 193 14.52 -9.25 19.25
C ASP A 193 13.57 -9.46 18.05
N VAL A 194 12.34 -9.89 18.31
CA VAL A 194 11.31 -10.08 17.30
C VAL A 194 10.52 -8.79 17.12
N VAL A 195 10.54 -8.24 15.90
CA VAL A 195 9.68 -7.10 15.55
C VAL A 195 8.22 -7.49 15.74
N HIS A 196 7.46 -6.69 16.49
CA HIS A 196 6.07 -7.02 16.73
C HIS A 196 5.14 -5.80 16.67
N LEU A 197 3.91 -6.06 16.23
CA LEU A 197 2.82 -5.10 16.14
C LEU A 197 1.69 -5.54 17.07
N PRO A 198 1.52 -4.89 18.22
CA PRO A 198 0.39 -5.16 19.09
C PRO A 198 -0.90 -4.55 18.53
N VAL A 199 -1.97 -5.32 18.58
CA VAL A 199 -3.34 -4.92 18.30
C VAL A 199 -4.16 -5.22 19.54
N VAL A 200 -4.63 -4.20 20.23
CA VAL A 200 -5.35 -4.34 21.50
C VAL A 200 -6.81 -3.94 21.29
N VAL A 201 -7.71 -4.88 21.55
CA VAL A 201 -9.16 -4.68 21.48
C VAL A 201 -9.64 -4.21 22.84
N GLY A 202 -10.03 -2.94 22.95
CA GLY A 202 -10.66 -2.37 24.14
C GLY A 202 -12.18 -2.46 24.09
N GLU A 203 -12.84 -1.90 25.08
CA GLU A 203 -14.32 -1.92 25.19
C GLU A 203 -15.04 -1.17 24.06
N ALA A 204 -14.45 -0.08 23.58
CA ALA A 204 -15.08 0.80 22.57
C ALA A 204 -14.17 1.10 21.37
N GLY A 205 -13.08 0.34 21.19
CA GLY A 205 -12.16 0.61 20.09
C GLY A 205 -11.01 -0.37 20.01
N VAL A 206 -10.22 -0.23 18.95
CA VAL A 206 -9.00 -1.01 18.71
C VAL A 206 -7.82 -0.06 18.68
N ARG A 207 -6.74 -0.43 19.37
CA ARG A 207 -5.47 0.27 19.32
C ARG A 207 -4.48 -0.58 18.54
N ILE A 208 -3.85 0.00 17.53
CA ILE A 208 -2.85 -0.66 16.68
C ILE A 208 -1.50 0.03 16.89
N GLY A 209 -0.49 -0.74 17.25
CA GLY A 209 0.86 -0.24 17.44
C GLY A 209 1.15 0.36 18.81
N PRO A 210 2.34 0.97 18.95
CA PRO A 210 3.36 1.13 17.91
C PRO A 210 3.99 -0.19 17.45
N VAL A 211 4.69 -0.17 16.30
CA VAL A 211 5.59 -1.26 15.93
C VAL A 211 6.77 -1.22 16.91
N LEU A 212 7.03 -2.33 17.58
CA LEU A 212 8.09 -2.48 18.57
C LEU A 212 9.20 -3.36 17.99
N ASN A 213 10.42 -2.88 18.08
CA ASN A 213 11.65 -3.63 17.85
C ASN A 213 12.52 -3.46 19.10
N ALA A 214 13.33 -4.42 19.41
CA ALA A 214 14.29 -4.32 20.51
C ALA A 214 15.45 -3.42 20.13
#